data_14eb70a09d32ff1360ee0eaa69b9c847
#
_entry.id   14eb70a09d32ff1360ee0eaa69b9c847
#
_cell.length_a   1.000
_cell.length_b   1.000
_cell.length_c   1.000
_cell.angle_alpha   90.00
_cell.angle_beta   90.00
_cell.angle_gamma   90.00
#
_symmetry.space_group_name_H-M   'P 1'
#
loop_
_entity.id
_entity.type
_entity.pdbx_description
1 polymer ?
#
loop_
_entity_poly.entity_id
_entity_poly.type
_entity_poly.pdbx_seq_one_letter_code
_entity_poly.pdbx_strand_id
1 'polypeptide(L)'
;PTTTTPTEREQESTTKKEPTTKKVTGDNVHHKPTQPDQPEETTKAVRVIGFNAQLGESFKSHYIYGEQLSYDGLTLTADWSDGTTKPVALKNCTYTTQVNMNRTADVTLNILYKGFLVEISITVRPNEETRESTICHSERYDYLLCKAGAYVTAYRGTAKELICNVVDGNRIFAIADEVFRKHTELTTVEL
;
A
#
# COMPACT_ATOMS: atom_id res chain seq x y z
N PRO A 1 -12.58 39.41 28.07
CA PRO A 1 -13.21 38.99 29.28
C PRO A 1 -13.81 37.61 29.21
N THR A 2 -13.55 36.87 30.26
CA THR A 2 -14.15 35.64 30.79
C THR A 2 -13.79 34.35 30.11
N THR A 3 -12.76 33.64 30.48
CA THR A 3 -12.48 32.71 31.61
C THR A 3 -13.69 31.84 32.01
N THR A 4 -13.57 30.52 31.81
CA THR A 4 -13.92 29.51 32.79
C THR A 4 -13.40 28.11 32.42
N THR A 5 -12.45 27.62 33.18
CA THR A 5 -12.13 26.22 33.56
C THR A 5 -12.63 26.11 35.02
N PRO A 6 -12.65 24.98 35.73
CA PRO A 6 -12.70 23.54 35.45
C PRO A 6 -13.83 22.84 36.27
N THR A 7 -13.95 21.49 36.20
CA THR A 7 -14.31 20.70 37.41
C THR A 7 -13.93 19.22 37.22
N GLU A 8 -13.00 18.86 38.04
CA GLU A 8 -12.58 17.57 38.54
C GLU A 8 -13.70 16.88 39.34
N ARG A 9 -13.85 15.56 39.22
CA ARG A 9 -14.40 14.76 40.33
C ARG A 9 -13.93 13.30 40.23
N GLU A 10 -12.99 13.00 41.12
CA GLU A 10 -12.71 11.67 41.66
C GLU A 10 -13.95 11.07 42.30
N GLN A 11 -14.09 9.73 42.22
CA GLN A 11 -14.52 8.93 43.37
C GLN A 11 -14.03 7.49 43.26
N GLU A 12 -13.13 7.17 44.17
CA GLU A 12 -12.79 5.84 44.66
C GLU A 12 -14.00 5.11 45.23
N SER A 13 -14.06 3.78 45.08
CA SER A 13 -14.67 2.90 46.06
C SER A 13 -14.08 1.48 46.00
N THR A 14 -13.24 1.22 46.94
CA THR A 14 -12.77 -0.06 47.44
C THR A 14 -13.90 -0.85 48.08
N THR A 15 -14.04 -2.15 47.83
CA THR A 15 -14.56 -3.08 48.82
C THR A 15 -13.91 -4.46 48.72
N LYS A 16 -13.11 -4.74 49.72
CA LYS A 16 -12.46 -5.99 50.08
C LYS A 16 -13.44 -6.87 50.84
N LYS A 17 -13.60 -8.15 50.52
CA LYS A 17 -14.10 -9.16 51.43
C LYS A 17 -13.51 -10.54 51.13
N GLU A 18 -12.67 -11.01 51.99
CA GLU A 18 -12.30 -12.39 52.35
C GLU A 18 -12.87 -12.67 53.77
N PRO A 19 -12.77 -13.89 54.31
CA PRO A 19 -13.03 -15.25 53.81
C PRO A 19 -14.08 -15.98 54.71
N THR A 20 -14.56 -17.15 54.32
CA THR A 20 -15.13 -18.08 55.30
C THR A 20 -14.81 -19.54 54.94
N THR A 21 -13.94 -20.10 55.78
CA THR A 21 -13.65 -21.53 55.89
C THR A 21 -14.89 -22.30 56.42
N LYS A 22 -15.24 -23.41 55.77
CA LYS A 22 -15.97 -24.50 56.41
C LYS A 22 -15.38 -25.84 56.00
N LYS A 23 -14.82 -26.48 57.02
CA LYS A 23 -14.33 -27.85 57.08
C LYS A 23 -15.50 -28.79 57.16
N VAL A 24 -15.60 -29.77 56.24
CA VAL A 24 -16.43 -30.98 56.43
C VAL A 24 -15.61 -32.19 55.99
N THR A 25 -15.32 -32.99 56.94
CA THR A 25 -14.79 -34.36 56.85
C THR A 25 -15.87 -35.32 56.35
N GLY A 26 -15.52 -36.22 55.46
CA GLY A 26 -16.38 -37.34 55.05
C GLY A 26 -15.69 -38.21 54.00
N ASP A 27 -15.03 -39.24 54.48
CA ASP A 27 -14.53 -40.36 53.69
C ASP A 27 -15.60 -41.00 52.81
N ASN A 28 -15.38 -41.08 51.51
CA ASN A 28 -15.95 -42.17 50.72
C ASN A 28 -15.08 -42.47 49.51
N VAL A 29 -14.27 -43.50 49.63
CA VAL A 29 -13.40 -44.03 48.57
C VAL A 29 -14.28 -44.81 47.59
N HIS A 30 -14.66 -44.14 46.49
CA HIS A 30 -15.14 -44.84 45.30
C HIS A 30 -14.05 -44.85 44.25
N HIS A 31 -13.42 -45.98 44.04
CA HIS A 31 -12.59 -46.23 42.88
C HIS A 31 -13.44 -46.17 41.61
N LYS A 32 -13.32 -45.06 40.90
CA LYS A 32 -13.79 -44.92 39.51
C LYS A 32 -12.72 -45.52 38.59
N PRO A 33 -13.06 -46.39 37.64
CA PRO A 33 -12.06 -46.93 36.71
C PRO A 33 -11.41 -45.79 35.94
N THR A 34 -10.09 -45.76 35.97
CA THR A 34 -9.27 -44.88 35.17
C THR A 34 -9.49 -45.23 33.70
N GLN A 35 -10.22 -44.39 33.00
CA GLN A 35 -10.32 -44.41 31.54
C GLN A 35 -8.91 -44.11 30.99
N PRO A 36 -8.37 -44.90 30.05
CA PRO A 36 -7.07 -44.61 29.49
C PRO A 36 -7.08 -43.23 28.86
N ASP A 37 -6.05 -42.45 29.18
CA ASP A 37 -5.75 -41.14 28.59
C ASP A 37 -5.81 -41.25 27.06
N GLN A 38 -6.91 -40.76 26.50
CA GLN A 38 -7.00 -40.51 25.07
C GLN A 38 -6.06 -39.32 24.79
N PRO A 39 -5.06 -39.46 23.90
CA PRO A 39 -4.23 -38.34 23.59
C PRO A 39 -5.09 -37.18 23.11
N GLU A 40 -5.07 -36.05 23.80
CA GLU A 40 -5.64 -34.82 23.30
C GLU A 40 -4.94 -34.50 21.96
N GLU A 41 -5.61 -34.78 20.85
CA GLU A 41 -5.25 -34.22 19.56
C GLU A 41 -5.30 -32.70 19.70
N THR A 42 -4.16 -32.09 20.01
CA THR A 42 -4.00 -30.65 19.87
C THR A 42 -4.18 -30.32 18.40
N THR A 43 -5.41 -30.00 18.02
CA THR A 43 -5.72 -29.48 16.67
C THR A 43 -4.90 -28.23 16.45
N LYS A 44 -3.80 -28.40 15.72
CA LYS A 44 -2.92 -27.30 15.36
C LYS A 44 -3.74 -26.25 14.62
N ALA A 45 -3.84 -25.05 15.18
CA ALA A 45 -4.63 -23.97 14.59
C ALA A 45 -4.21 -23.72 13.14
N VAL A 46 -5.16 -23.81 12.23
CA VAL A 46 -4.93 -23.56 10.79
C VAL A 46 -4.59 -22.09 10.59
N ARG A 47 -3.44 -21.81 9.96
CA ARG A 47 -2.94 -20.45 9.71
C ARG A 47 -2.54 -20.27 8.26
N VAL A 48 -2.50 -19.03 7.78
CA VAL A 48 -1.93 -18.67 6.49
C VAL A 48 -0.43 -18.89 6.52
N ILE A 49 0.12 -19.49 5.48
CA ILE A 49 1.54 -19.79 5.27
C ILE A 49 2.09 -19.21 3.96
N GLY A 50 1.21 -18.71 3.07
CA GLY A 50 1.57 -18.08 1.81
C GLY A 50 0.47 -17.13 1.32
N PHE A 51 0.85 -16.17 0.47
CA PHE A 51 -0.05 -15.24 -0.19
C PHE A 51 0.45 -14.95 -1.58
N ASN A 52 -0.39 -15.11 -2.60
CA ASN A 52 -0.02 -15.08 -3.99
C ASN A 52 -0.98 -14.18 -4.78
N ALA A 53 -0.44 -13.52 -5.82
CA ALA A 53 -1.19 -12.79 -6.81
C ALA A 53 -1.03 -13.44 -8.18
N GLN A 54 -2.12 -13.57 -8.90
CA GLN A 54 -2.15 -13.98 -10.29
C GLN A 54 -2.78 -12.88 -11.13
N LEU A 55 -2.07 -12.46 -12.18
CA LEU A 55 -2.52 -11.45 -13.12
C LEU A 55 -3.11 -12.17 -14.35
N GLY A 56 -4.41 -12.02 -14.56
CA GLY A 56 -5.11 -12.52 -15.74
C GLY A 56 -4.96 -11.56 -16.93
N GLU A 57 -5.43 -11.99 -18.11
CA GLU A 57 -5.33 -11.21 -19.36
C GLU A 57 -6.01 -9.83 -19.28
N SER A 58 -7.05 -9.69 -18.46
CA SER A 58 -7.75 -8.42 -18.26
C SER A 58 -7.04 -7.47 -17.27
N PHE A 59 -5.96 -7.92 -16.61
CA PHE A 59 -5.24 -7.04 -15.68
C PHE A 59 -4.45 -5.99 -16.43
N LYS A 60 -4.72 -4.73 -16.12
CA LYS A 60 -4.02 -3.58 -16.69
C LYS A 60 -2.87 -3.16 -15.79
N SER A 61 -1.64 -3.26 -16.29
CA SER A 61 -0.42 -2.80 -15.60
C SER A 61 0.11 -1.47 -16.13
N HIS A 62 -0.38 -1.01 -17.29
CA HIS A 62 0.03 0.23 -17.94
C HIS A 62 -1.15 1.18 -18.03
N TYR A 63 -0.97 2.36 -17.48
CA TYR A 63 -2.01 3.38 -17.38
C TYR A 63 -1.56 4.68 -18.04
N ILE A 64 -2.55 5.45 -18.48
CA ILE A 64 -2.38 6.82 -18.91
C ILE A 64 -2.58 7.73 -17.70
N TYR A 65 -1.85 8.83 -17.65
CA TYR A 65 -2.00 9.88 -16.65
C TYR A 65 -3.48 10.29 -16.49
N GLY A 66 -3.96 10.28 -15.25
CA GLY A 66 -5.33 10.63 -14.90
C GLY A 66 -6.36 9.49 -15.04
N GLU A 67 -5.98 8.30 -15.51
CA GLU A 67 -6.86 7.13 -15.49
C GLU A 67 -7.11 6.64 -14.06
N GLN A 68 -8.18 5.89 -13.88
CA GLN A 68 -8.44 5.22 -12.61
C GLN A 68 -7.75 3.86 -12.56
N LEU A 69 -7.12 3.56 -11.43
CA LEU A 69 -6.55 2.25 -11.17
C LEU A 69 -7.67 1.19 -11.09
N SER A 70 -7.56 0.13 -11.89
CA SER A 70 -8.46 -1.03 -11.85
C SER A 70 -7.72 -2.26 -11.32
N TYR A 71 -8.45 -3.11 -10.64
CA TYR A 71 -7.99 -4.42 -10.17
C TYR A 71 -8.62 -5.57 -10.95
N ASP A 72 -9.26 -5.28 -12.08
CA ASP A 72 -9.86 -6.29 -12.94
C ASP A 72 -8.78 -7.26 -13.43
N GLY A 73 -9.07 -8.55 -13.36
CA GLY A 73 -8.10 -9.59 -13.71
C GLY A 73 -7.07 -9.93 -12.61
N LEU A 74 -7.07 -9.22 -11.47
CA LEU A 74 -6.24 -9.59 -10.33
C LEU A 74 -6.94 -10.65 -9.47
N THR A 75 -6.29 -11.80 -9.32
CA THR A 75 -6.73 -12.87 -8.41
C THR A 75 -5.72 -13.02 -7.28
N LEU A 76 -6.22 -12.97 -6.05
CA LEU A 76 -5.41 -13.16 -4.84
C LEU A 76 -5.79 -14.48 -4.17
N THR A 77 -4.78 -15.24 -3.74
CA THR A 77 -4.97 -16.51 -3.04
C THR A 77 -4.07 -16.60 -1.82
N ALA A 78 -4.52 -17.30 -0.79
CA ALA A 78 -3.73 -17.59 0.38
C ALA A 78 -3.61 -19.10 0.58
N ASP A 79 -2.41 -19.56 0.86
CA ASP A 79 -2.10 -20.95 1.21
C ASP A 79 -2.19 -21.11 2.73
N TRP A 80 -2.84 -22.18 3.16
CA TRP A 80 -3.07 -22.45 4.56
C TRP A 80 -2.28 -23.68 5.02
N SER A 81 -1.98 -23.73 6.30
CA SER A 81 -1.18 -24.81 6.91
C SER A 81 -1.83 -26.19 6.90
N ASP A 82 -3.10 -26.27 6.53
CA ASP A 82 -3.83 -27.51 6.27
C ASP A 82 -3.70 -28.03 4.83
N GLY A 83 -2.87 -27.35 4.01
CA GLY A 83 -2.63 -27.68 2.61
C GLY A 83 -3.70 -27.12 1.65
N THR A 84 -4.66 -26.32 2.13
CA THR A 84 -5.68 -25.70 1.27
C THR A 84 -5.23 -24.35 0.75
N THR A 85 -5.61 -24.02 -0.50
CA THR A 85 -5.47 -22.67 -1.08
C THR A 85 -6.86 -22.06 -1.21
N LYS A 86 -7.04 -20.83 -0.70
CA LYS A 86 -8.35 -20.15 -0.70
C LYS A 86 -8.23 -18.76 -1.35
N PRO A 87 -9.27 -18.32 -2.09
CA PRO A 87 -9.29 -16.96 -2.64
C PRO A 87 -9.38 -15.92 -1.54
N VAL A 88 -8.71 -14.78 -1.75
CA VAL A 88 -8.70 -13.64 -0.84
C VAL A 88 -9.35 -12.45 -1.54
N ALA A 89 -10.39 -11.89 -0.95
CA ALA A 89 -11.01 -10.69 -1.46
C ALA A 89 -10.15 -9.45 -1.16
N LEU A 90 -10.02 -8.53 -2.12
CA LEU A 90 -9.24 -7.29 -2.01
C LEU A 90 -9.58 -6.46 -0.76
N LYS A 91 -10.87 -6.41 -0.37
CA LYS A 91 -11.33 -5.71 0.83
C LYS A 91 -10.74 -6.23 2.15
N ASN A 92 -10.17 -7.43 2.14
CA ASN A 92 -9.52 -8.04 3.30
C ASN A 92 -8.01 -7.79 3.34
N CYS A 93 -7.48 -7.07 2.35
CA CYS A 93 -6.07 -6.74 2.21
C CYS A 93 -5.80 -5.30 2.64
N THR A 94 -4.56 -5.03 3.00
CA THR A 94 -4.05 -3.67 3.27
C THR A 94 -3.12 -3.27 2.13
N TYR A 95 -3.27 -2.04 1.65
CA TYR A 95 -2.38 -1.46 0.65
C TYR A 95 -1.32 -0.62 1.37
N THR A 96 -0.05 -0.90 1.12
CA THR A 96 1.05 -0.14 1.71
C THR A 96 1.59 0.95 0.78
N THR A 97 1.22 0.89 -0.51
CA THR A 97 1.56 1.90 -1.51
C THR A 97 0.29 2.51 -2.08
N GLN A 98 0.20 3.84 -2.10
CA GLN A 98 -0.81 4.54 -2.86
C GLN A 98 -0.26 4.88 -4.24
N VAL A 99 -0.89 4.34 -5.29
CA VAL A 99 -0.54 4.68 -6.67
C VAL A 99 -1.15 6.03 -7.01
N ASN A 100 -0.29 7.03 -7.26
CA ASN A 100 -0.76 8.34 -7.71
C ASN A 100 -0.88 8.34 -9.24
N MET A 101 -2.11 8.22 -9.73
CA MET A 101 -2.42 8.18 -11.15
C MET A 101 -2.27 9.55 -11.85
N ASN A 102 -2.08 10.62 -11.08
CA ASN A 102 -1.79 11.96 -11.58
C ASN A 102 -0.29 12.29 -11.55
N ARG A 103 0.54 11.27 -11.54
CA ARG A 103 1.99 11.38 -11.64
C ARG A 103 2.51 10.28 -12.55
N THR A 104 3.38 10.63 -13.49
CA THR A 104 4.05 9.65 -14.34
C THR A 104 5.15 8.95 -13.57
N ALA A 105 5.05 7.66 -13.43
CA ALA A 105 6.02 6.86 -12.66
C ALA A 105 5.90 5.37 -12.97
N ASP A 106 6.94 4.63 -12.64
CA ASP A 106 6.88 3.20 -12.40
C ASP A 106 6.70 2.99 -10.90
N VAL A 107 5.62 2.34 -10.50
CA VAL A 107 5.21 2.18 -9.12
C VAL A 107 4.99 0.71 -8.81
N THR A 108 5.46 0.27 -7.64
CA THR A 108 5.12 -1.06 -7.12
C THR A 108 3.90 -0.95 -6.20
N LEU A 109 2.80 -1.57 -6.61
CA LEU A 109 1.62 -1.73 -5.77
C LEU A 109 1.87 -2.89 -4.79
N ASN A 110 1.90 -2.57 -3.52
CA ASN A 110 2.14 -3.51 -2.44
C ASN A 110 0.81 -3.88 -1.77
N ILE A 111 0.46 -5.17 -1.80
CA ILE A 111 -0.76 -5.70 -1.18
C ILE A 111 -0.37 -6.66 -0.06
N LEU A 112 -0.83 -6.36 1.15
CA LEU A 112 -0.51 -7.12 2.36
C LEU A 112 -1.74 -7.88 2.85
N TYR A 113 -1.58 -9.16 3.16
CA TYR A 113 -2.58 -10.00 3.78
C TYR A 113 -1.95 -10.86 4.89
N LYS A 114 -2.41 -10.70 6.13
CA LYS A 114 -1.94 -11.46 7.31
C LYS A 114 -0.41 -11.57 7.45
N GLY A 115 0.32 -10.51 7.10
CA GLY A 115 1.77 -10.44 7.20
C GLY A 115 2.53 -10.91 5.95
N PHE A 116 1.84 -11.36 4.91
CA PHE A 116 2.42 -11.74 3.63
C PHE A 116 2.20 -10.62 2.60
N LEU A 117 3.22 -10.33 1.80
CA LEU A 117 3.25 -9.26 0.82
C LEU A 117 3.26 -9.84 -0.59
N VAL A 118 2.49 -9.24 -1.49
CA VAL A 118 2.65 -9.38 -2.94
C VAL A 118 2.92 -8.02 -3.56
N GLU A 119 3.76 -8.00 -4.61
CA GLU A 119 4.21 -6.81 -5.30
C GLU A 119 3.77 -6.88 -6.77
N ILE A 120 3.15 -5.81 -7.26
CA ILE A 120 2.67 -5.72 -8.65
C ILE A 120 3.19 -4.42 -9.25
N SER A 121 3.91 -4.51 -10.36
CA SER A 121 4.42 -3.34 -11.06
C SER A 121 3.32 -2.66 -11.87
N ILE A 122 3.19 -1.36 -11.67
CA ILE A 122 2.26 -0.47 -12.36
C ILE A 122 3.05 0.65 -13.02
N THR A 123 2.77 0.92 -14.28
CA THR A 123 3.41 2.00 -15.04
C THR A 123 2.37 3.05 -15.42
N VAL A 124 2.60 4.32 -15.06
CA VAL A 124 1.78 5.46 -15.47
C VAL A 124 2.58 6.32 -16.43
N ARG A 125 2.06 6.52 -17.63
CA ARG A 125 2.69 7.32 -18.70
C ARG A 125 1.76 8.45 -19.13
N PRO A 126 2.30 9.50 -19.79
CA PRO A 126 1.50 10.65 -20.26
C PRO A 126 0.39 10.25 -21.26
N ASN A 127 0.67 9.30 -22.14
CA ASN A 127 -0.29 8.62 -23.00
C ASN A 127 0.31 7.32 -23.57
N GLU A 128 -0.48 6.49 -24.26
CA GLU A 128 0.02 5.24 -24.84
C GLU A 128 1.01 5.46 -25.99
N GLU A 129 0.85 6.54 -26.74
CA GLU A 129 1.70 6.89 -27.88
C GLU A 129 3.12 7.23 -27.45
N THR A 130 3.34 7.64 -26.18
CA THR A 130 4.67 7.97 -25.67
C THR A 130 5.58 6.76 -25.45
N ARG A 131 5.05 5.54 -25.44
CA ARG A 131 5.90 4.33 -25.31
C ARG A 131 6.85 4.13 -26.47
N GLU A 132 6.46 4.57 -27.67
CA GLU A 132 7.23 4.42 -28.92
C GLU A 132 7.63 5.76 -29.55
N SER A 133 7.28 6.86 -28.91
CA SER A 133 7.56 8.20 -29.43
C SER A 133 9.05 8.50 -29.41
N THR A 134 9.53 9.07 -30.48
CA THR A 134 10.91 9.58 -30.56
C THR A 134 11.08 10.72 -29.57
N ILE A 135 12.16 10.68 -28.79
CA ILE A 135 12.54 11.80 -27.93
C ILE A 135 12.89 13.00 -28.81
N CYS A 136 12.18 14.09 -28.62
CA CYS A 136 12.50 15.36 -29.23
C CYS A 136 13.59 16.08 -28.41
N HIS A 137 14.52 16.75 -29.11
CA HIS A 137 15.62 17.46 -28.50
C HIS A 137 15.51 18.94 -28.81
N SER A 138 15.36 19.76 -27.78
CA SER A 138 15.53 21.21 -27.89
C SER A 138 16.88 21.63 -27.34
N GLU A 139 17.16 22.93 -27.34
CA GLU A 139 18.40 23.49 -26.76
C GLU A 139 18.55 23.11 -25.27
N ARG A 140 17.46 23.11 -24.53
CA ARG A 140 17.46 22.93 -23.06
C ARG A 140 16.81 21.66 -22.56
N TYR A 141 15.92 21.01 -23.37
CA TYR A 141 15.12 19.93 -22.94
C TYR A 141 15.18 18.72 -23.87
N ASP A 142 15.09 17.53 -23.29
CA ASP A 142 14.60 16.37 -24.01
C ASP A 142 13.14 16.16 -23.59
N TYR A 143 12.27 15.87 -24.54
CA TYR A 143 10.85 15.73 -24.28
C TYR A 143 10.17 14.78 -25.27
N LEU A 144 9.03 14.24 -24.85
CA LEU A 144 8.12 13.49 -25.70
C LEU A 144 6.92 14.37 -26.05
N LEU A 145 6.52 14.38 -27.32
CA LEU A 145 5.35 15.13 -27.74
C LEU A 145 4.10 14.26 -27.61
N CYS A 146 3.12 14.77 -26.88
CA CYS A 146 1.86 14.09 -26.55
C CYS A 146 0.67 14.96 -26.97
N LYS A 147 -0.54 14.42 -27.00
CA LYS A 147 -1.77 15.19 -27.27
C LYS A 147 -1.96 16.36 -26.30
N ALA A 148 -1.54 16.19 -25.03
CA ALA A 148 -1.65 17.21 -24.00
C ALA A 148 -0.55 18.29 -24.08
N GLY A 149 0.49 18.08 -24.88
CA GLY A 149 1.66 18.94 -24.99
C GLY A 149 2.96 18.20 -24.85
N ALA A 150 4.00 18.85 -24.32
CA ALA A 150 5.31 18.27 -24.11
C ALA A 150 5.44 17.65 -22.71
N TYR A 151 5.96 16.44 -22.66
CA TYR A 151 6.39 15.74 -21.44
C TYR A 151 7.93 15.78 -21.37
N VAL A 152 8.46 16.58 -20.47
CA VAL A 152 9.90 16.77 -20.35
C VAL A 152 10.55 15.58 -19.65
N THR A 153 11.56 14.98 -20.29
CA THR A 153 12.28 13.80 -19.77
C THR A 153 13.69 14.14 -19.28
N ALA A 154 14.30 15.24 -19.78
CA ALA A 154 15.59 15.71 -19.27
C ALA A 154 15.71 17.23 -19.45
N TYR A 155 16.47 17.86 -18.55
CA TYR A 155 16.91 19.24 -18.64
C TYR A 155 18.41 19.29 -18.82
N ARG A 156 18.89 20.12 -19.80
CA ARG A 156 20.31 20.28 -20.14
C ARG A 156 20.81 21.70 -19.96
N GLY A 157 19.93 22.60 -19.54
CA GLY A 157 20.29 24.00 -19.35
C GLY A 157 21.12 24.23 -18.08
N THR A 158 21.64 25.44 -17.95
CA THR A 158 22.47 25.91 -16.82
C THR A 158 21.85 27.12 -16.10
N ALA A 159 20.58 27.41 -16.34
CA ALA A 159 19.91 28.55 -15.74
C ALA A 159 19.76 28.37 -14.22
N LYS A 160 19.83 29.47 -13.48
CA LYS A 160 19.56 29.50 -12.03
C LYS A 160 18.08 29.59 -11.74
N GLU A 161 17.33 30.23 -12.63
CA GLU A 161 15.88 30.37 -12.56
C GLU A 161 15.28 29.87 -13.87
N LEU A 162 14.22 29.12 -13.79
CA LEU A 162 13.63 28.42 -14.92
C LEU A 162 12.10 28.54 -14.90
N ILE A 163 11.54 28.99 -16.01
CA ILE A 163 10.10 28.95 -16.26
C ILE A 163 9.84 27.79 -17.24
N CYS A 164 9.18 26.75 -16.76
CA CYS A 164 8.93 25.52 -17.49
C CYS A 164 7.50 25.44 -18.02
N ASN A 165 7.07 26.38 -18.88
CA ASN A 165 5.70 26.39 -19.40
C ASN A 165 5.61 26.01 -20.88
N VAL A 166 6.67 26.21 -21.68
CA VAL A 166 6.69 25.94 -23.13
C VAL A 166 8.05 25.41 -23.57
N VAL A 167 8.08 24.43 -24.48
CA VAL A 167 9.25 23.97 -25.22
C VAL A 167 8.89 23.84 -26.71
N ASP A 168 9.68 24.46 -27.57
CA ASP A 168 9.49 24.44 -29.03
C ASP A 168 8.04 24.73 -29.47
N GLY A 169 7.39 25.70 -28.80
CA GLY A 169 5.99 26.07 -29.04
C GLY A 169 4.95 25.13 -28.41
N ASN A 170 5.35 24.07 -27.78
CA ASN A 170 4.44 23.11 -27.11
C ASN A 170 4.36 23.42 -25.62
N ARG A 171 3.14 23.48 -25.08
CA ARG A 171 2.93 23.62 -23.64
C ARG A 171 3.55 22.43 -22.93
N ILE A 172 4.35 22.65 -21.89
CA ILE A 172 4.80 21.61 -20.98
C ILE A 172 3.64 21.27 -20.06
N PHE A 173 3.15 20.03 -20.10
CA PHE A 173 2.05 19.58 -19.25
C PHE A 173 2.50 18.69 -18.11
N ALA A 174 3.68 18.08 -18.25
CA ALA A 174 4.27 17.24 -17.21
C ALA A 174 5.80 17.17 -17.36
N ILE A 175 6.47 16.90 -16.27
CA ILE A 175 7.92 16.74 -16.16
C ILE A 175 8.19 15.41 -15.48
N ALA A 176 9.13 14.63 -16.02
CA ALA A 176 9.51 13.35 -15.45
C ALA A 176 10.18 13.55 -14.07
N ASP A 177 10.15 12.48 -13.27
CA ASP A 177 10.86 12.49 -11.99
C ASP A 177 12.35 12.73 -12.19
N GLU A 178 12.94 13.48 -11.25
CA GLU A 178 14.38 13.72 -11.16
C GLU A 178 15.01 14.53 -12.30
N VAL A 179 14.22 15.10 -13.23
CA VAL A 179 14.73 15.91 -14.36
C VAL A 179 15.71 16.98 -13.90
N PHE A 180 15.50 17.58 -12.75
CA PHE A 180 16.35 18.66 -12.21
C PHE A 180 17.36 18.19 -11.15
N ARG A 181 17.40 16.89 -10.81
CA ARG A 181 18.21 16.38 -9.70
C ARG A 181 19.70 16.69 -9.78
N LYS A 182 20.26 16.76 -10.99
CA LYS A 182 21.70 17.02 -11.21
C LYS A 182 22.03 18.52 -11.38
N HIS A 183 21.02 19.38 -11.35
CA HIS A 183 21.18 20.82 -11.63
C HIS A 183 21.23 21.60 -10.31
N THR A 184 22.36 21.48 -9.60
CA THR A 184 22.57 22.08 -8.26
C THR A 184 22.59 23.61 -8.28
N GLU A 185 22.82 24.24 -9.45
CA GLU A 185 22.78 25.69 -9.64
C GLU A 185 21.35 26.24 -9.75
N LEU A 186 20.38 25.39 -9.98
CA LEU A 186 18.97 25.77 -10.14
C LEU A 186 18.34 26.10 -8.79
N THR A 187 17.95 27.36 -8.62
CA THR A 187 17.35 27.86 -7.35
C THR A 187 15.85 28.00 -7.41
N THR A 188 15.29 28.22 -8.59
CA THR A 188 13.86 28.43 -8.78
C THR A 188 13.37 27.73 -10.03
N VAL A 189 12.24 27.01 -9.89
CA VAL A 189 11.49 26.42 -11.02
C VAL A 189 10.04 26.85 -10.89
N GLU A 190 9.53 27.52 -11.91
CA GLU A 190 8.13 27.89 -12.07
C GLU A 190 7.50 27.02 -13.16
N LEU A 191 6.31 26.42 -12.87
CA LEU A 191 5.60 25.48 -13.74
C LEU A 191 4.28 26.05 -14.22
#